data_401b504f6e53272ee4e66cc036543f6f
#
_entry.id   401b504f6e53272ee4e66cc036543f6f
#
_cell.length_a   1.000
_cell.length_b   1.000
_cell.length_c   1.000
_cell.angle_alpha   90.00
_cell.angle_beta   90.00
_cell.angle_gamma   90.00
#
_symmetry.space_group_name_H-M   'P 1'
#
loop_
_entity.id
_entity.type
_entity.pdbx_description
1 polymer ?
#
loop_
_entity_poly.entity_id
_entity_poly.type
_entity_poly.pdbx_seq_one_letter_code
_entity_poly.pdbx_strand_id
1 'polypeptide(L)'
;MSKAIQWSLAGLWLGGSCMLSAAELSPHTEHEAHEHGHATLNIAVEGTSLLLELKVPAADIVGFEHAPHTAAQKQQLDAALATLHQADNLVDLEKGAGCQLQQVKVQHHLDGKASTAHGDIDASYAYSCQSPEDLNAITLTLFKHFASLQDIDYQIMAQSHQGAGELSPENPQVELQK
;
A
#
# COMPACT_ATOMS: atom_id res chain seq x y z
N MET A 1 1.06 -39.11 -82.69
CA MET A 1 -0.30 -38.63 -82.67
C MET A 1 -0.89 -38.86 -81.30
N SER A 2 -0.81 -37.85 -80.40
CA SER A 2 -1.50 -37.89 -79.09
C SER A 2 -1.82 -36.48 -78.68
N LYS A 3 -3.10 -36.21 -78.51
CA LYS A 3 -3.63 -34.90 -78.14
C LYS A 3 -3.51 -34.68 -76.64
N ALA A 4 -2.87 -33.61 -76.28
CA ALA A 4 -2.86 -33.12 -74.90
C ALA A 4 -4.14 -32.36 -74.58
N ILE A 5 -4.81 -32.74 -73.50
CA ILE A 5 -5.97 -32.06 -72.97
C ILE A 5 -5.50 -31.17 -71.80
N GLN A 6 -5.64 -29.86 -71.99
CA GLN A 6 -5.37 -28.88 -70.91
C GLN A 6 -6.63 -28.73 -70.08
N TRP A 7 -6.53 -28.95 -68.79
CA TRP A 7 -7.52 -28.62 -67.80
C TRP A 7 -7.14 -27.36 -67.06
N SER A 8 -7.87 -26.30 -67.31
CA SER A 8 -7.75 -25.06 -66.56
C SER A 8 -8.56 -25.17 -65.29
N LEU A 9 -7.90 -25.18 -64.12
CA LEU A 9 -8.55 -25.04 -62.83
C LEU A 9 -8.44 -23.57 -62.41
N ALA A 10 -9.58 -22.88 -62.49
CA ALA A 10 -9.76 -21.56 -61.90
C ALA A 10 -9.97 -21.72 -60.39
N GLY A 11 -8.95 -21.39 -59.61
CA GLY A 11 -9.03 -21.33 -58.15
C GLY A 11 -9.59 -20.00 -57.70
N LEU A 12 -10.78 -20.04 -57.12
CA LEU A 12 -11.45 -18.89 -56.49
C LEU A 12 -10.83 -18.68 -55.10
N TRP A 13 -10.01 -17.63 -54.92
CA TRP A 13 -9.49 -17.20 -53.62
C TRP A 13 -10.54 -16.33 -52.94
N LEU A 14 -11.23 -16.87 -51.92
CA LEU A 14 -12.02 -16.14 -50.97
C LEU A 14 -11.06 -15.57 -49.91
N GLY A 15 -10.71 -14.32 -50.05
CA GLY A 15 -9.97 -13.57 -49.04
C GLY A 15 -10.84 -13.24 -47.83
N GLY A 16 -10.73 -14.06 -46.79
CA GLY A 16 -11.33 -13.74 -45.48
C GLY A 16 -10.49 -12.66 -44.77
N SER A 17 -10.97 -11.42 -44.78
CA SER A 17 -10.40 -10.35 -43.94
C SER A 17 -10.75 -10.62 -42.48
N CYS A 18 -9.80 -11.15 -41.71
CA CYS A 18 -9.87 -11.17 -40.26
C CYS A 18 -9.68 -9.74 -39.77
N MET A 19 -10.76 -9.06 -39.38
CA MET A 19 -10.65 -7.81 -38.61
C MET A 19 -10.19 -8.17 -37.19
N LEU A 20 -8.91 -7.94 -36.88
CA LEU A 20 -8.45 -7.87 -35.52
C LEU A 20 -9.06 -6.61 -34.89
N SER A 21 -10.08 -6.79 -34.06
CA SER A 21 -10.48 -5.76 -33.12
C SER A 21 -9.34 -5.59 -32.09
N ALA A 22 -8.58 -4.52 -32.21
CA ALA A 22 -7.72 -4.07 -31.13
C ALA A 22 -8.65 -3.66 -29.99
N ALA A 23 -8.73 -4.50 -28.94
CA ALA A 23 -9.29 -4.08 -27.67
C ALA A 23 -8.34 -3.00 -27.13
N GLU A 24 -8.78 -1.73 -27.13
CA GLU A 24 -8.11 -0.67 -26.40
C GLU A 24 -8.16 -1.05 -24.92
N LEU A 25 -7.00 -1.44 -24.39
CA LEU A 25 -6.79 -1.46 -22.95
C LEU A 25 -6.83 0.00 -22.47
N SER A 26 -8.00 0.43 -22.05
CA SER A 26 -8.11 1.63 -21.23
C SER A 26 -7.27 1.39 -19.98
N PRO A 27 -6.36 2.29 -19.61
CA PRO A 27 -5.73 2.22 -18.30
C PRO A 27 -6.84 2.38 -17.27
N HIS A 28 -7.24 1.27 -16.64
CA HIS A 28 -8.02 1.33 -15.42
C HIS A 28 -7.09 1.96 -14.37
N THR A 29 -7.21 3.27 -14.19
CA THR A 29 -6.85 3.89 -12.92
C THR A 29 -7.86 3.34 -11.93
N GLU A 30 -7.47 2.29 -11.24
CA GLU A 30 -8.19 1.83 -10.06
C GLU A 30 -8.07 2.94 -9.04
N HIS A 31 -9.09 3.80 -8.99
CA HIS A 31 -9.32 4.64 -7.84
C HIS A 31 -9.85 3.68 -6.77
N GLU A 32 -8.95 3.17 -5.94
CA GLU A 32 -9.35 2.50 -4.72
C GLU A 32 -10.26 3.48 -3.97
N ALA A 33 -11.53 3.11 -3.83
CA ALA A 33 -12.45 3.83 -2.98
C ALA A 33 -11.94 3.63 -1.56
N HIS A 34 -11.39 4.70 -0.95
CA HIS A 34 -10.95 4.66 0.43
C HIS A 34 -12.19 4.40 1.30
N GLU A 35 -12.18 3.29 2.01
CA GLU A 35 -13.15 3.04 3.07
C GLU A 35 -12.63 3.71 4.34
N HIS A 36 -13.47 4.54 4.97
CA HIS A 36 -13.12 5.18 6.25
C HIS A 36 -12.92 4.12 7.32
N GLY A 37 -11.91 4.33 8.15
CA GLY A 37 -11.52 3.41 9.22
C GLY A 37 -10.50 2.35 8.79
N HIS A 38 -10.12 2.29 7.49
CA HIS A 38 -9.23 1.29 6.94
C HIS A 38 -7.92 1.90 6.42
N ALA A 39 -6.80 1.39 6.89
CA ALA A 39 -5.46 1.74 6.40
C ALA A 39 -4.77 0.55 5.75
N THR A 40 -3.67 0.81 5.05
CA THR A 40 -2.79 -0.25 4.52
C THR A 40 -1.39 -0.14 5.09
N LEU A 41 -0.77 -1.28 5.40
CA LEU A 41 0.58 -1.38 5.93
C LEU A 41 1.40 -2.40 5.13
N ASN A 42 2.46 -1.94 4.48
CA ASN A 42 3.44 -2.81 3.87
C ASN A 42 4.63 -2.99 4.82
N ILE A 43 5.04 -4.23 5.02
CA ILE A 43 6.16 -4.63 5.87
C ILE A 43 7.18 -5.36 5.00
N ALA A 44 8.40 -4.84 4.92
CA ALA A 44 9.49 -5.50 4.22
C ALA A 44 10.64 -5.78 5.18
N VAL A 45 11.14 -7.04 5.17
CA VAL A 45 12.30 -7.46 5.95
C VAL A 45 13.35 -8.03 4.99
N GLU A 46 14.49 -7.35 4.88
CA GLU A 46 15.61 -7.78 4.04
C GLU A 46 16.94 -7.67 4.81
N GLY A 47 17.55 -8.82 5.07
CA GLY A 47 18.75 -8.89 5.90
C GLY A 47 18.50 -8.24 7.25
N THR A 48 19.25 -7.19 7.58
CA THR A 48 19.07 -6.42 8.83
C THR A 48 18.09 -5.25 8.71
N SER A 49 17.51 -5.03 7.54
CA SER A 49 16.60 -3.91 7.30
C SER A 49 15.15 -4.30 7.52
N LEU A 50 14.43 -3.46 8.28
CA LEU A 50 12.98 -3.51 8.41
C LEU A 50 12.41 -2.19 7.91
N LEU A 51 11.48 -2.26 6.97
CA LEU A 51 10.73 -1.11 6.45
C LEU A 51 9.24 -1.31 6.70
N LEU A 52 8.60 -0.31 7.28
CA LEU A 52 7.16 -0.22 7.46
C LEU A 52 6.65 0.97 6.66
N GLU A 53 5.66 0.75 5.79
CA GLU A 53 5.03 1.79 4.99
C GLU A 53 3.51 1.77 5.24
N LEU A 54 3.04 2.78 5.94
CA LEU A 54 1.64 2.99 6.28
C LEU A 54 1.03 4.02 5.33
N LYS A 55 -0.12 3.69 4.77
CA LYS A 55 -1.00 4.62 4.07
C LYS A 55 -2.36 4.63 4.76
N VAL A 56 -2.82 5.80 5.15
CA VAL A 56 -4.05 5.95 5.92
C VAL A 56 -4.87 7.14 5.41
N PRO A 57 -6.21 7.00 5.26
CA PRO A 57 -7.08 8.13 4.97
C PRO A 57 -6.93 9.23 6.03
N ALA A 58 -6.78 10.47 5.60
CA ALA A 58 -6.60 11.58 6.54
C ALA A 58 -7.80 11.75 7.47
N ALA A 59 -9.02 11.39 7.04
CA ALA A 59 -10.20 11.40 7.88
C ALA A 59 -10.03 10.57 9.16
N ASP A 60 -9.31 9.43 9.07
CA ASP A 60 -9.12 8.53 10.22
C ASP A 60 -8.06 9.03 11.20
N ILE A 61 -7.24 9.97 10.77
CA ILE A 61 -6.18 10.58 11.57
C ILE A 61 -6.58 11.96 12.10
N VAL A 62 -7.18 12.80 11.23
CA VAL A 62 -7.50 14.21 11.56
C VAL A 62 -8.97 14.56 11.41
N GLY A 63 -9.85 13.62 11.01
CA GLY A 63 -11.29 13.84 10.89
C GLY A 63 -11.71 14.65 9.64
N PHE A 64 -10.81 14.90 8.68
CA PHE A 64 -11.11 15.58 7.42
C PHE A 64 -10.10 15.18 6.32
N GLU A 65 -10.53 15.31 5.05
CA GLU A 65 -9.75 14.92 3.85
C GLU A 65 -9.43 16.08 2.89
N HIS A 66 -9.69 17.29 3.33
CA HIS A 66 -9.44 18.51 2.55
C HIS A 66 -8.32 19.36 3.17
N ALA A 67 -7.82 20.32 2.42
CA ALA A 67 -6.88 21.29 2.98
C ALA A 67 -7.45 21.96 4.26
N PRO A 68 -6.65 22.11 5.33
CA PRO A 68 -7.14 22.72 6.57
C PRO A 68 -7.51 24.18 6.34
N HIS A 69 -8.76 24.54 6.59
CA HIS A 69 -9.31 25.90 6.36
C HIS A 69 -9.27 26.77 7.60
N THR A 70 -9.21 26.19 8.79
CA THR A 70 -9.21 26.90 10.07
C THR A 70 -7.90 26.73 10.84
N ALA A 71 -7.64 27.64 11.78
CA ALA A 71 -6.47 27.50 12.67
C ALA A 71 -6.56 26.21 13.51
N ALA A 72 -7.75 25.81 13.94
CA ALA A 72 -7.97 24.59 14.69
C ALA A 72 -7.62 23.34 13.84
N GLN A 73 -8.06 23.27 12.58
CA GLN A 73 -7.73 22.17 11.69
C GLN A 73 -6.22 22.09 11.40
N LYS A 74 -5.54 23.23 11.23
CA LYS A 74 -4.07 23.26 11.07
C LYS A 74 -3.39 22.69 12.30
N GLN A 75 -3.78 23.15 13.49
CA GLN A 75 -3.21 22.64 14.74
C GLN A 75 -3.47 21.14 14.93
N GLN A 76 -4.65 20.65 14.55
CA GLN A 76 -5.00 19.23 14.61
C GLN A 76 -4.11 18.40 13.64
N LEU A 77 -3.93 18.87 12.41
CA LEU A 77 -3.03 18.23 11.45
C LEU A 77 -1.59 18.22 11.95
N ASP A 78 -1.07 19.36 12.42
CA ASP A 78 0.29 19.47 12.94
C ASP A 78 0.52 18.52 14.13
N ALA A 79 -0.45 18.40 15.04
CA ALA A 79 -0.38 17.48 16.18
C ALA A 79 -0.38 16.01 15.74
N ALA A 80 -1.22 15.65 14.76
CA ALA A 80 -1.30 14.31 14.22
C ALA A 80 0.00 13.91 13.50
N LEU A 81 0.55 14.80 12.67
CA LEU A 81 1.83 14.58 12.00
C LEU A 81 2.98 14.44 13.01
N ALA A 82 2.98 15.26 14.08
CA ALA A 82 3.96 15.15 15.15
C ALA A 82 3.87 13.79 15.87
N THR A 83 2.66 13.25 16.06
CA THR A 83 2.46 11.91 16.64
C THR A 83 3.00 10.83 15.70
N LEU A 84 2.71 10.91 14.40
CA LEU A 84 3.20 9.97 13.38
C LEU A 84 4.74 10.02 13.23
N HIS A 85 5.38 11.16 13.52
CA HIS A 85 6.84 11.25 13.55
C HIS A 85 7.48 10.52 14.74
N GLN A 86 6.72 10.15 15.76
CA GLN A 86 7.22 9.47 16.98
C GLN A 86 7.08 7.96 16.84
N ALA A 87 7.90 7.34 15.98
CA ALA A 87 7.82 5.94 15.61
C ALA A 87 7.76 4.99 16.82
N ASP A 88 8.51 5.27 17.88
CA ASP A 88 8.56 4.44 19.11
C ASP A 88 7.22 4.39 19.86
N ASN A 89 6.30 5.33 19.59
CA ASN A 89 4.96 5.34 20.17
C ASN A 89 3.95 4.60 19.29
N LEU A 90 4.31 4.27 18.05
CA LEU A 90 3.38 3.69 17.06
C LEU A 90 3.68 2.24 16.76
N VAL A 91 4.95 1.84 16.93
CA VAL A 91 5.44 0.51 16.62
C VAL A 91 6.25 0.00 17.80
N ASP A 92 5.86 -1.15 18.36
CA ASP A 92 6.62 -1.87 19.38
C ASP A 92 7.28 -3.09 18.72
N LEU A 93 8.61 -3.11 18.73
CA LEU A 93 9.45 -4.16 18.18
C LEU A 93 10.09 -4.96 19.31
N GLU A 94 10.26 -6.27 19.12
CA GLU A 94 10.91 -7.12 20.10
C GLU A 94 12.34 -6.64 20.39
N LYS A 95 12.63 -6.43 21.67
CA LYS A 95 13.93 -5.88 22.12
C LYS A 95 15.12 -6.77 21.77
N GLY A 96 14.87 -8.11 21.68
CA GLY A 96 15.90 -9.08 21.30
C GLY A 96 16.47 -8.83 19.92
N ALA A 97 15.65 -8.35 18.99
CA ALA A 97 16.06 -8.05 17.64
C ALA A 97 17.02 -6.83 17.54
N GLY A 98 17.10 -5.99 18.57
CA GLY A 98 18.02 -4.84 18.62
C GLY A 98 17.80 -3.85 17.48
N CYS A 99 16.55 -3.62 17.08
CA CYS A 99 16.19 -2.72 16.00
C CYS A 99 16.38 -1.25 16.42
N GLN A 100 17.02 -0.48 15.56
CA GLN A 100 17.25 0.95 15.74
C GLN A 100 16.60 1.72 14.60
N LEU A 101 15.79 2.73 14.92
CA LEU A 101 15.18 3.61 13.95
C LEU A 101 16.26 4.39 13.20
N GLN A 102 16.23 4.33 11.88
CA GLN A 102 17.15 5.03 10.98
C GLN A 102 16.49 6.24 10.32
N GLN A 103 15.22 6.10 9.93
CA GLN A 103 14.51 7.14 9.21
C GLN A 103 13.02 7.09 9.51
N VAL A 104 12.42 8.28 9.61
CA VAL A 104 10.97 8.50 9.55
C VAL A 104 10.67 9.48 8.43
N LYS A 105 9.67 9.17 7.62
CA LYS A 105 9.07 10.10 6.66
C LYS A 105 7.58 10.11 6.89
N VAL A 106 6.99 11.29 6.98
CA VAL A 106 5.54 11.47 7.05
C VAL A 106 5.16 12.55 6.04
N GLN A 107 4.18 12.24 5.20
CA GLN A 107 3.68 13.14 4.17
C GLN A 107 2.15 13.12 4.19
N HIS A 108 1.53 14.24 3.87
CA HIS A 108 0.08 14.32 3.71
C HIS A 108 -0.27 14.87 2.33
N HIS A 109 -1.42 14.47 1.81
CA HIS A 109 -1.92 14.86 0.49
C HIS A 109 -3.20 15.70 0.59
N LEU A 110 -3.26 16.60 1.58
CA LEU A 110 -4.39 17.49 1.88
C LEU A 110 -4.30 18.85 1.20
N ASP A 111 -3.43 19.03 0.23
CA ASP A 111 -3.17 20.35 -0.39
C ASP A 111 -4.15 20.72 -1.51
N GLY A 112 -5.14 19.87 -1.79
CA GLY A 112 -6.15 20.08 -2.84
C GLY A 112 -5.60 20.03 -4.26
N LYS A 113 -4.33 19.67 -4.45
CA LYS A 113 -3.67 19.59 -5.77
C LYS A 113 -3.73 18.21 -6.39
N ALA A 114 -3.98 17.18 -5.59
CA ALA A 114 -4.19 15.84 -6.10
C ALA A 114 -5.56 15.76 -6.79
N SER A 115 -5.62 15.10 -7.94
CA SER A 115 -6.87 14.89 -8.69
C SER A 115 -7.84 13.92 -8.04
N THR A 116 -7.50 13.40 -6.85
CA THR A 116 -8.32 12.50 -6.05
C THR A 116 -9.12 13.28 -5.01
N ALA A 117 -10.40 12.95 -4.86
CA ALA A 117 -11.32 13.65 -3.95
C ALA A 117 -10.98 13.45 -2.47
N HIS A 118 -10.03 12.59 -2.14
CA HIS A 118 -9.69 12.16 -0.79
C HIS A 118 -8.20 12.40 -0.52
N GLY A 119 -7.90 12.88 0.68
CA GLY A 119 -6.53 13.11 1.14
C GLY A 119 -6.03 11.97 2.00
N ASP A 120 -4.81 11.51 1.71
CA ASP A 120 -4.13 10.47 2.47
C ASP A 120 -2.98 11.05 3.29
N ILE A 121 -2.56 10.29 4.29
CA ILE A 121 -1.30 10.48 5.01
C ILE A 121 -0.46 9.21 4.80
N ASP A 122 0.75 9.39 4.31
CA ASP A 122 1.75 8.34 4.16
C ASP A 122 2.80 8.48 5.25
N ALA A 123 3.12 7.38 5.94
CA ALA A 123 4.19 7.33 6.93
C ALA A 123 5.10 6.12 6.66
N SER A 124 6.41 6.35 6.72
CA SER A 124 7.40 5.30 6.49
C SER A 124 8.43 5.31 7.60
N TYR A 125 8.73 4.11 8.13
CA TYR A 125 9.65 3.88 9.24
C TYR A 125 10.68 2.84 8.83
N ALA A 126 11.94 3.25 8.75
CA ALA A 126 13.04 2.36 8.41
C ALA A 126 13.88 2.08 9.65
N TYR A 127 14.10 0.79 9.91
CA TYR A 127 14.92 0.31 11.04
C TYR A 127 16.08 -0.54 10.53
N SER A 128 17.14 -0.58 11.34
CA SER A 128 18.22 -1.56 11.23
C SER A 128 18.23 -2.43 12.48
N CYS A 129 18.06 -3.74 12.31
CA CYS A 129 18.00 -4.72 13.40
C CYS A 129 19.32 -5.50 13.47
N GLN A 130 19.84 -5.69 14.68
CA GLN A 130 21.10 -6.43 14.89
C GLN A 130 20.90 -7.93 14.78
N SER A 131 19.76 -8.43 15.26
CA SER A 131 19.35 -9.84 15.26
C SER A 131 17.95 -9.96 14.67
N PRO A 132 17.78 -9.79 13.34
CA PRO A 132 16.45 -9.84 12.71
C PRO A 132 15.75 -11.19 12.88
N GLU A 133 16.49 -12.26 13.14
CA GLU A 133 15.96 -13.58 13.46
C GLU A 133 15.21 -13.63 14.81
N ASP A 134 15.47 -12.69 15.70
CA ASP A 134 14.78 -12.54 16.98
C ASP A 134 13.54 -11.63 16.88
N LEU A 135 13.24 -11.09 15.70
CA LEU A 135 12.04 -10.31 15.45
C LEU A 135 10.91 -11.25 14.99
N ASN A 136 10.14 -11.77 15.95
CA ASN A 136 9.05 -12.69 15.67
C ASN A 136 7.73 -11.99 15.41
N ALA A 137 7.56 -10.80 15.98
CA ALA A 137 6.32 -10.05 15.86
C ALA A 137 6.55 -8.52 15.86
N ILE A 138 5.60 -7.81 15.26
CA ILE A 138 5.50 -6.36 15.29
C ILE A 138 4.14 -5.99 15.87
N THR A 139 4.11 -5.18 16.93
CA THR A 139 2.86 -4.70 17.52
C THR A 139 2.63 -3.24 17.16
N LEU A 140 1.48 -2.93 16.57
CA LEU A 140 1.07 -1.57 16.27
C LEU A 140 0.33 -0.96 17.46
N THR A 141 0.85 0.12 18.00
CA THR A 141 0.19 0.91 19.05
C THR A 141 -0.56 2.11 18.49
N LEU A 142 -0.57 2.28 17.17
CA LEU A 142 -1.18 3.35 16.39
C LEU A 142 -2.66 3.57 16.76
N PHE A 143 -3.42 2.51 16.95
CA PHE A 143 -4.84 2.55 17.35
C PHE A 143 -5.09 3.30 18.66
N LYS A 144 -4.11 3.37 19.56
CA LYS A 144 -4.23 4.11 20.83
C LYS A 144 -4.23 5.62 20.64
N HIS A 145 -3.70 6.08 19.51
CA HIS A 145 -3.57 7.50 19.19
C HIS A 145 -4.65 7.99 18.25
N PHE A 146 -5.20 7.10 17.41
CA PHE A 146 -6.16 7.42 16.36
C PHE A 146 -7.39 6.52 16.47
N ALA A 147 -8.36 6.95 17.29
CA ALA A 147 -9.54 6.14 17.61
C ALA A 147 -10.50 5.93 16.43
N SER A 148 -10.39 6.72 15.36
CA SER A 148 -11.20 6.56 14.15
C SER A 148 -10.66 5.47 13.23
N LEU A 149 -9.39 5.06 13.39
CA LEU A 149 -8.80 3.95 12.69
C LEU A 149 -9.28 2.65 13.29
N GLN A 150 -9.97 1.82 12.50
CA GLN A 150 -10.58 0.57 12.95
C GLN A 150 -9.75 -0.64 12.54
N ASP A 151 -9.29 -0.64 11.28
CA ASP A 151 -8.59 -1.76 10.70
C ASP A 151 -7.36 -1.30 9.91
N ILE A 152 -6.37 -2.19 9.82
CA ILE A 152 -5.19 -2.02 8.97
C ILE A 152 -4.97 -3.31 8.20
N ASP A 153 -5.17 -3.28 6.89
CA ASP A 153 -4.75 -4.36 6.01
C ASP A 153 -3.23 -4.37 5.87
N TYR A 154 -2.59 -5.46 6.23
CA TYR A 154 -1.16 -5.58 6.12
C TYR A 154 -0.70 -6.60 5.09
N GLN A 155 0.45 -6.35 4.51
CA GLN A 155 1.21 -7.30 3.70
C GLN A 155 2.65 -7.38 4.20
N ILE A 156 3.17 -8.62 4.26
CA ILE A 156 4.56 -8.90 4.65
C ILE A 156 5.32 -9.44 3.46
N MET A 157 6.52 -8.92 3.24
CA MET A 157 7.54 -9.47 2.37
C MET A 157 8.84 -9.65 3.15
N ALA A 158 9.19 -10.89 3.47
CA ALA A 158 10.46 -11.28 4.06
C ALA A 158 11.11 -12.37 3.21
N GLN A 159 12.42 -12.62 3.38
CA GLN A 159 13.14 -13.61 2.58
C GLN A 159 12.56 -15.03 2.68
N SER A 160 12.04 -15.41 3.84
CA SER A 160 11.51 -16.74 4.12
C SER A 160 10.00 -16.78 4.29
N HIS A 161 9.32 -15.63 4.33
CA HIS A 161 7.91 -15.55 4.64
C HIS A 161 7.23 -14.43 3.85
N GLN A 162 6.06 -14.74 3.31
CA GLN A 162 5.13 -13.76 2.73
C GLN A 162 3.76 -14.00 3.36
N GLY A 163 3.08 -12.94 3.71
CA GLY A 163 1.79 -13.02 4.36
C GLY A 163 0.97 -11.75 4.16
N ALA A 164 -0.29 -11.86 4.47
CA ALA A 164 -1.22 -10.75 4.53
C ALA A 164 -2.29 -11.04 5.58
N GLY A 165 -2.92 -10.01 6.08
CA GLY A 165 -3.99 -10.12 7.05
C GLY A 165 -4.49 -8.74 7.44
N GLU A 166 -5.28 -8.71 8.50
CA GLU A 166 -5.92 -7.53 9.04
C GLU A 166 -5.54 -7.36 10.50
N LEU A 167 -5.26 -6.13 10.91
CA LEU A 167 -5.03 -5.72 12.29
C LEU A 167 -6.19 -4.87 12.78
N SER A 168 -6.52 -5.02 14.05
CA SER A 168 -7.52 -4.21 14.73
C SER A 168 -7.02 -3.78 16.12
N PRO A 169 -7.73 -2.88 16.82
CA PRO A 169 -7.39 -2.53 18.19
C PRO A 169 -7.30 -3.73 19.15
N GLU A 170 -8.10 -4.78 18.89
CA GLU A 170 -8.14 -6.04 19.68
C GLU A 170 -7.02 -7.00 19.27
N ASN A 171 -6.56 -6.93 18.02
CA ASN A 171 -5.52 -7.78 17.47
C ASN A 171 -4.47 -6.95 16.71
N PRO A 172 -3.64 -6.16 17.40
CA PRO A 172 -2.71 -5.21 16.76
C PRO A 172 -1.35 -5.81 16.39
N GLN A 173 -1.19 -7.13 16.39
CA GLN A 173 0.09 -7.80 16.23
C GLN A 173 0.19 -8.54 14.90
N VAL A 174 1.32 -8.34 14.22
CA VAL A 174 1.73 -9.06 13.02
C VAL A 174 2.78 -10.10 13.41
N GLU A 175 2.53 -11.36 13.09
CA GLU A 175 3.51 -12.44 13.24
C GLU A 175 4.42 -12.48 11.99
N LEU A 176 5.74 -12.43 12.19
CA LEU A 176 6.74 -12.43 11.12
C LEU A 176 7.32 -13.83 10.81
N GLN A 177 7.11 -14.77 11.71
CA GLN A 177 7.60 -16.16 11.57
C GLN A 177 6.44 -17.15 11.71
N LYS A 178 6.38 -18.11 10.81
CA LYS A 178 5.57 -19.32 10.93
C LYS A 178 6.41 -20.54 10.60
#